data_a8325ad6913b0fc6aad49a65826f4cd5
#
_entry.id   a8325ad6913b0fc6aad49a65826f4cd5
#
_cell.length_a   1.000
_cell.length_b   1.000
_cell.length_c   1.000
_cell.angle_alpha   90.00
_cell.angle_beta   90.00
_cell.angle_gamma   90.00
#
_symmetry.space_group_name_H-M   'P 1'
#
loop_
_entity.id
_entity.type
_entity.pdbx_description
1 polymer ?
#
loop_
_entity_poly.entity_id
_entity_poly.type
_entity_poly.pdbx_seq_one_letter_code
_entity_poly.pdbx_strand_id
1 'polypeptide(L)'
;MKKIIVILSYLIIFFNSNLFSNEVDKNLKIGLLAPLSGEYKELGDSLLYSLQLALDEIGDERVSIIPRDAGFNDNQKLNDAIKDIKSQEVKIIIGPISYQDFEIVKKYKEITFISPSNITPEFVDNIISVGVNLESQLLAINRFIKKQ
;
A
#
# COMPACT_ATOMS: atom_id res chain seq x y z
N MET A 1 -40.67 -43.00 -19.72
CA MET A 1 -40.49 -41.56 -20.02
C MET A 1 -40.57 -40.64 -18.80
N LYS A 2 -41.62 -40.74 -17.93
CA LYS A 2 -41.73 -39.88 -16.73
C LYS A 2 -40.53 -39.95 -15.76
N LYS A 3 -39.92 -41.11 -15.53
CA LYS A 3 -38.74 -41.28 -14.64
C LYS A 3 -37.46 -40.61 -15.17
N ILE A 4 -37.28 -40.54 -16.50
CA ILE A 4 -36.12 -39.90 -17.12
C ILE A 4 -36.20 -38.35 -16.98
N ILE A 5 -37.40 -37.81 -17.10
CA ILE A 5 -37.64 -36.37 -16.95
C ILE A 5 -37.34 -35.92 -15.51
N VAL A 6 -37.70 -36.70 -14.51
CA VAL A 6 -37.42 -36.42 -13.09
C VAL A 6 -35.90 -36.45 -12.80
N ILE A 7 -35.17 -37.40 -13.36
CA ILE A 7 -33.70 -37.47 -13.19
C ILE A 7 -33.02 -36.30 -13.88
N LEU A 8 -33.48 -35.89 -15.07
CA LEU A 8 -32.93 -34.74 -15.80
C LEU A 8 -33.20 -33.46 -15.06
N SER A 9 -34.37 -33.28 -14.42
CA SER A 9 -34.67 -32.08 -13.61
C SER A 9 -33.79 -32.01 -12.35
N TYR A 10 -33.48 -33.10 -11.70
CA TYR A 10 -32.57 -33.17 -10.56
C TYR A 10 -31.13 -32.82 -10.97
N LEU A 11 -30.68 -33.26 -12.15
CA LEU A 11 -29.36 -32.96 -12.67
C LEU A 11 -29.21 -31.48 -12.95
N ILE A 12 -30.24 -30.81 -13.47
CA ILE A 12 -30.22 -29.36 -13.75
C ILE A 12 -30.16 -28.52 -12.46
N ILE A 13 -30.84 -28.98 -11.38
CA ILE A 13 -30.82 -28.31 -10.08
C ILE A 13 -29.43 -28.43 -9.43
N PHE A 14 -28.75 -29.56 -9.56
CA PHE A 14 -27.40 -29.76 -9.03
C PHE A 14 -26.33 -28.99 -9.79
N PHE A 15 -26.52 -28.70 -11.08
CA PHE A 15 -25.55 -27.90 -11.88
C PHE A 15 -25.64 -26.41 -11.61
N ASN A 16 -26.75 -25.89 -11.09
CA ASN A 16 -26.92 -24.48 -10.82
C ASN A 16 -26.37 -24.00 -9.45
N SER A 17 -25.96 -24.94 -8.57
CA SER A 17 -25.45 -24.58 -7.24
C SER A 17 -23.99 -24.09 -7.21
N ASN A 18 -23.28 -24.10 -8.34
CA ASN A 18 -21.87 -23.66 -8.40
C ASN A 18 -21.66 -22.31 -9.10
N LEU A 19 -22.73 -21.55 -9.39
CA LEU A 19 -22.66 -20.24 -10.04
C LEU A 19 -22.73 -19.06 -9.05
N PHE A 20 -22.67 -19.31 -7.74
CA PHE A 20 -22.28 -18.27 -6.82
C PHE A 20 -20.76 -18.12 -6.92
N SER A 21 -20.31 -17.34 -7.89
CA SER A 21 -19.01 -16.71 -7.84
C SER A 21 -18.93 -16.02 -6.48
N ASN A 22 -18.12 -16.56 -5.57
CA ASN A 22 -17.62 -15.79 -4.47
C ASN A 22 -16.83 -14.62 -5.11
N GLU A 23 -17.46 -13.49 -5.31
CA GLU A 23 -16.74 -12.24 -5.29
C GLU A 23 -16.09 -12.21 -3.90
N VAL A 24 -14.85 -12.65 -3.86
CA VAL A 24 -13.99 -12.37 -2.71
C VAL A 24 -13.92 -10.86 -2.70
N ASP A 25 -14.69 -10.26 -1.82
CA ASP A 25 -14.61 -8.84 -1.48
C ASP A 25 -13.17 -8.62 -0.98
N LYS A 26 -12.27 -8.34 -1.95
CA LYS A 26 -10.85 -8.15 -1.68
C LYS A 26 -10.70 -6.77 -1.06
N ASN A 27 -10.85 -6.71 0.26
CA ASN A 27 -10.45 -5.55 1.01
C ASN A 27 -8.97 -5.26 0.74
N LEU A 28 -8.68 -4.12 0.13
CA LEU A 28 -7.33 -3.65 -0.12
C LEU A 28 -6.74 -3.12 1.18
N LYS A 29 -5.79 -3.85 1.74
CA LYS A 29 -5.02 -3.42 2.91
C LYS A 29 -3.74 -2.73 2.46
N ILE A 30 -3.53 -1.51 2.90
CA ILE A 30 -2.32 -0.72 2.65
C ILE A 30 -1.61 -0.51 3.99
N GLY A 31 -0.35 -0.91 4.07
CA GLY A 31 0.48 -0.66 5.24
C GLY A 31 0.93 0.80 5.28
N LEU A 32 1.12 1.34 6.48
CA LEU A 32 1.79 2.61 6.69
C LEU A 32 2.97 2.40 7.63
N LEU A 33 4.17 2.73 7.18
CA LEU A 33 5.39 2.79 7.98
C LEU A 33 5.77 4.26 8.22
N ALA A 34 5.52 4.74 9.42
CA ALA A 34 5.79 6.11 9.83
C ALA A 34 6.30 6.17 11.26
N PRO A 35 7.05 7.21 11.65
CA PRO A 35 7.42 7.44 13.05
C PRO A 35 6.19 7.89 13.84
N LEU A 36 5.49 6.97 14.48
CA LEU A 36 4.29 7.27 15.27
C LEU A 36 4.60 7.50 16.76
N SER A 37 5.89 7.47 17.13
CA SER A 37 6.39 7.80 18.45
C SER A 37 7.75 8.52 18.38
N GLY A 38 8.18 9.11 19.50
CA GLY A 38 9.47 9.81 19.60
C GLY A 38 9.49 11.20 18.96
N GLU A 39 10.68 11.68 18.65
CA GLU A 39 10.93 13.05 18.18
C GLU A 39 10.22 13.40 16.87
N TYR A 40 10.10 12.44 15.97
CA TYR A 40 9.50 12.63 14.64
C TYR A 40 8.02 12.26 14.56
N LYS A 41 7.36 12.11 15.71
CA LYS A 41 5.94 11.70 15.77
C LYS A 41 5.02 12.61 14.96
N GLU A 42 5.23 13.92 15.02
CA GLU A 42 4.40 14.89 14.29
C GLU A 42 4.44 14.68 12.77
N LEU A 43 5.58 14.26 12.24
CA LEU A 43 5.73 13.92 10.83
C LEU A 43 4.92 12.68 10.47
N GLY A 44 4.98 11.66 11.32
CA GLY A 44 4.22 10.42 11.16
C GLY A 44 2.71 10.64 11.28
N ASP A 45 2.28 11.42 12.25
CA ASP A 45 0.87 11.79 12.44
C ASP A 45 0.35 12.58 11.24
N SER A 46 1.14 13.51 10.70
CA SER A 46 0.76 14.29 9.51
C SER A 46 0.56 13.40 8.28
N LEU A 47 1.42 12.40 8.09
CA LEU A 47 1.29 11.45 6.99
C LEU A 47 0.04 10.56 7.19
N LEU A 48 -0.18 10.04 8.39
CA LEU A 48 -1.36 9.24 8.71
C LEU A 48 -2.65 10.03 8.47
N TYR A 49 -2.70 11.28 8.95
CA TYR A 49 -3.85 12.15 8.75
C TYR A 49 -4.11 12.45 7.27
N SER A 50 -3.05 12.71 6.49
CA SER A 50 -3.17 12.94 5.05
C SER A 50 -3.75 11.71 4.32
N LEU A 51 -3.36 10.50 4.73
CA LEU A 51 -3.90 9.28 4.16
C LEU A 51 -5.36 9.04 4.57
N GLN A 52 -5.74 9.37 5.80
CA GLN A 52 -7.13 9.30 6.24
C GLN A 52 -8.03 10.25 5.43
N LEU A 53 -7.58 11.49 5.21
CA LEU A 53 -8.31 12.44 4.36
C LEU A 53 -8.45 11.92 2.92
N ALA A 54 -7.40 11.33 2.36
CA ALA A 54 -7.45 10.76 1.02
C ALA A 54 -8.43 9.58 0.93
N LEU A 55 -8.49 8.73 1.97
CA LEU A 55 -9.48 7.65 2.03
C LEU A 55 -10.91 8.17 2.12
N ASP A 56 -11.14 9.20 2.93
CA ASP A 56 -12.46 9.83 3.07
C ASP A 56 -12.91 10.43 1.73
N GLU A 57 -12.00 11.03 0.96
CA GLU A 57 -12.28 11.58 -0.37
C GLU A 57 -12.58 10.48 -1.40
N ILE A 58 -11.86 9.36 -1.35
CA ILE A 58 -12.09 8.20 -2.21
C ILE A 58 -13.43 7.54 -1.90
N GLY A 59 -13.82 7.48 -0.62
CA GLY A 59 -15.08 6.92 -0.17
C GLY A 59 -15.26 5.42 -0.44
N ASP A 60 -14.17 4.67 -0.63
CA ASP A 60 -14.22 3.23 -0.86
C ASP A 60 -13.92 2.47 0.45
N GLU A 61 -14.98 1.94 1.08
CA GLU A 61 -14.89 1.20 2.34
C GLU A 61 -14.05 -0.09 2.24
N ARG A 62 -13.73 -0.54 1.04
CA ARG A 62 -12.87 -1.72 0.81
C ARG A 62 -11.38 -1.42 1.00
N VAL A 63 -10.98 -0.16 1.12
CA VAL A 63 -9.59 0.24 1.35
C VAL A 63 -9.38 0.52 2.82
N SER A 64 -8.34 -0.06 3.42
CA SER A 64 -7.98 0.19 4.82
C SER A 64 -6.49 0.44 4.97
N ILE A 65 -6.12 1.36 5.87
CA ILE A 65 -4.74 1.64 6.25
C ILE A 65 -4.41 0.88 7.52
N ILE A 66 -3.24 0.23 7.53
CA ILE A 66 -2.68 -0.47 8.69
C ILE A 66 -1.43 0.27 9.14
N PRO A 67 -1.54 1.22 10.09
CA PRO A 67 -0.40 2.00 10.56
C PRO A 67 0.47 1.18 11.51
N ARG A 68 1.80 1.34 11.38
CA ARG A 68 2.80 0.78 12.29
C ARG A 68 3.89 1.81 12.56
N ASP A 69 4.30 1.88 13.81
CA ASP A 69 5.42 2.71 14.23
C ASP A 69 6.73 2.09 13.75
N ALA A 70 7.31 2.70 12.74
CA ALA A 70 8.59 2.28 12.17
C ALA A 70 9.78 3.01 12.81
N GLY A 71 9.53 3.96 13.74
CA GLY A 71 10.55 4.89 14.20
C GLY A 71 11.05 5.80 13.07
N PHE A 72 12.14 6.49 13.31
CA PHE A 72 12.86 7.26 12.31
C PHE A 72 14.33 6.88 12.37
N ASN A 73 14.85 6.27 11.32
CA ASN A 73 16.19 5.65 11.28
C ASN A 73 16.39 4.60 12.40
N ASP A 74 15.33 3.89 12.77
CA ASP A 74 15.35 2.80 13.76
C ASP A 74 15.17 1.46 13.06
N ASN A 75 16.29 0.82 12.78
CA ASN A 75 16.33 -0.44 12.03
C ASN A 75 15.52 -1.57 12.69
N GLN A 76 15.48 -1.61 14.02
CA GLN A 76 14.77 -2.67 14.73
C GLN A 76 13.26 -2.45 14.64
N LYS A 77 12.79 -1.26 14.99
CA LYS A 77 11.37 -0.91 14.87
C LYS A 77 10.86 -1.10 13.45
N LEU A 78 11.64 -0.63 12.45
CA LEU A 78 11.27 -0.77 11.05
C LEU A 78 11.11 -2.24 10.65
N ASN A 79 12.07 -3.11 10.99
CA ASN A 79 11.99 -4.53 10.66
C ASN A 79 10.78 -5.21 11.36
N ASP A 80 10.53 -4.89 12.61
CA ASP A 80 9.41 -5.46 13.36
C ASP A 80 8.07 -4.99 12.81
N ALA A 81 7.96 -3.71 12.45
CA ALA A 81 6.79 -3.15 11.79
C ALA A 81 6.51 -3.81 10.43
N ILE A 82 7.54 -4.02 9.59
CA ILE A 82 7.39 -4.70 8.30
C ILE A 82 6.92 -6.16 8.50
N LYS A 83 7.51 -6.90 9.44
CA LYS A 83 7.10 -8.28 9.71
C LYS A 83 5.64 -8.37 10.14
N ASP A 84 5.19 -7.44 10.99
CA ASP A 84 3.81 -7.41 11.45
C ASP A 84 2.84 -7.10 10.30
N ILE A 85 3.13 -6.08 9.48
CA ILE A 85 2.32 -5.76 8.29
C ILE A 85 2.30 -6.94 7.30
N LYS A 86 3.44 -7.58 7.07
CA LYS A 86 3.56 -8.74 6.18
C LYS A 86 2.71 -9.92 6.65
N SER A 87 2.60 -10.16 7.97
CA SER A 87 1.77 -11.21 8.54
C SER A 87 0.28 -11.04 8.24
N GLN A 88 -0.15 -9.84 7.82
CA GLN A 88 -1.51 -9.49 7.45
C GLN A 88 -1.74 -9.53 5.93
N GLU A 89 -0.81 -10.14 5.18
CA GLU A 89 -0.85 -10.32 3.72
C GLU A 89 -0.85 -9.01 2.91
N VAL A 90 -0.38 -7.91 3.50
CA VAL A 90 -0.25 -6.61 2.85
C VAL A 90 0.86 -6.68 1.80
N LYS A 91 0.60 -6.12 0.61
CA LYS A 91 1.54 -6.07 -0.53
C LYS A 91 1.99 -4.66 -0.89
N ILE A 92 1.28 -3.65 -0.41
CA ILE A 92 1.58 -2.24 -0.67
C ILE A 92 1.76 -1.55 0.66
N ILE A 93 2.88 -0.85 0.83
CA ILE A 93 3.21 -0.12 2.04
C ILE A 93 3.58 1.32 1.67
N ILE A 94 2.97 2.28 2.32
CA ILE A 94 3.36 3.69 2.25
C ILE A 94 4.43 3.94 3.32
N GLY A 95 5.55 4.52 2.90
CA GLY A 95 6.76 4.65 3.71
C GLY A 95 7.87 3.68 3.27
N PRO A 96 9.02 3.69 3.93
CA PRO A 96 9.39 4.63 5.00
C PRO A 96 9.61 6.05 4.49
N ILE A 97 9.65 7.01 5.43
CA ILE A 97 9.88 8.44 5.09
C ILE A 97 11.36 8.69 4.82
N SER A 98 12.24 8.06 5.61
CA SER A 98 13.68 8.20 5.49
C SER A 98 14.24 7.36 4.34
N TYR A 99 15.05 7.97 3.47
CA TYR A 99 15.78 7.23 2.44
C TYR A 99 16.84 6.26 3.01
N GLN A 100 17.33 6.51 4.23
CA GLN A 100 18.30 5.63 4.90
C GLN A 100 17.72 4.25 5.17
N ASP A 101 16.40 4.15 5.31
CA ASP A 101 15.68 2.91 5.54
C ASP A 101 15.54 2.06 4.26
N PHE A 102 15.87 2.60 3.08
CA PHE A 102 15.76 1.89 1.80
C PHE A 102 16.64 0.64 1.74
N GLU A 103 17.79 0.65 2.41
CA GLU A 103 18.66 -0.52 2.52
C GLU A 103 17.99 -1.72 3.23
N ILE A 104 16.99 -1.46 4.06
CA ILE A 104 16.21 -2.47 4.75
C ILE A 104 15.05 -2.93 3.87
N VAL A 105 14.22 -1.98 3.40
CA VAL A 105 12.98 -2.31 2.68
C VAL A 105 13.23 -2.94 1.32
N LYS A 106 14.35 -2.65 0.65
CA LYS A 106 14.72 -3.29 -0.62
C LYS A 106 14.87 -4.81 -0.55
N LYS A 107 15.04 -5.38 0.65
CA LYS A 107 15.14 -6.82 0.88
C LYS A 107 13.80 -7.55 0.79
N TYR A 108 12.68 -6.83 0.94
CA TYR A 108 11.32 -7.36 0.94
C TYR A 108 10.71 -7.26 -0.46
N LYS A 109 11.25 -8.05 -1.41
CA LYS A 109 10.91 -7.99 -2.84
C LYS A 109 9.43 -8.24 -3.17
N GLU A 110 8.72 -8.92 -2.29
CA GLU A 110 7.31 -9.24 -2.42
C GLU A 110 6.37 -8.09 -2.03
N ILE A 111 6.92 -6.98 -1.50
CA ILE A 111 6.18 -5.80 -1.05
C ILE A 111 6.60 -4.60 -1.90
N THR A 112 5.65 -3.83 -2.37
CA THR A 112 5.90 -2.53 -3.02
C THR A 112 5.83 -1.43 -1.97
N PHE A 113 6.90 -0.65 -1.86
CA PHE A 113 6.99 0.49 -0.96
C PHE A 113 6.80 1.78 -1.75
N ILE A 114 5.88 2.64 -1.29
CA ILE A 114 5.64 3.98 -1.84
C ILE A 114 6.16 4.97 -0.81
N SER A 115 7.33 5.54 -1.06
CA SER A 115 8.00 6.43 -0.12
C SER A 115 7.77 7.89 -0.46
N PRO A 116 7.39 8.73 0.51
CA PRO A 116 7.35 10.19 0.33
C PRO A 116 8.74 10.83 0.32
N SER A 117 9.81 10.06 0.39
CA SER A 117 11.19 10.55 0.30
C SER A 117 11.42 11.34 -0.99
N ASN A 118 12.21 12.41 -0.90
CA ASN A 118 12.68 13.19 -2.03
C ASN A 118 13.92 12.60 -2.72
N ILE A 119 14.42 11.48 -2.23
CA ILE A 119 15.54 10.75 -2.80
C ILE A 119 15.01 9.48 -3.49
N THR A 120 15.36 9.33 -4.76
CA THR A 120 15.01 8.14 -5.53
C THR A 120 16.16 7.13 -5.41
N PRO A 121 15.91 5.89 -4.96
CA PRO A 121 16.95 4.87 -4.93
C PRO A 121 17.34 4.45 -6.34
N GLU A 122 18.62 4.20 -6.56
CA GLU A 122 19.09 3.63 -7.83
C GLU A 122 18.75 2.14 -7.92
N PHE A 123 18.16 1.73 -9.05
CA PHE A 123 17.95 0.30 -9.41
C PHE A 123 17.26 -0.57 -8.35
N VAL A 124 16.18 -0.08 -7.76
CA VAL A 124 15.39 -0.85 -6.79
C VAL A 124 13.96 -1.02 -7.30
N ASP A 125 13.58 -2.24 -7.63
CA ASP A 125 12.32 -2.54 -8.31
C ASP A 125 11.08 -2.45 -7.41
N ASN A 126 11.26 -2.49 -6.10
CA ASN A 126 10.16 -2.53 -5.13
C ASN A 126 9.98 -1.23 -4.33
N ILE A 127 10.66 -0.13 -4.71
CA ILE A 127 10.53 1.17 -4.05
C ILE A 127 10.16 2.23 -5.09
N ILE A 128 9.04 2.92 -4.85
CA ILE A 128 8.57 4.05 -5.65
C ILE A 128 8.70 5.30 -4.79
N SER A 129 9.59 6.22 -5.14
CA SER A 129 9.70 7.52 -4.48
C SER A 129 8.74 8.53 -5.11
N VAL A 130 7.87 9.13 -4.32
CA VAL A 130 6.88 10.12 -4.77
C VAL A 130 7.16 11.54 -4.26
N GLY A 131 8.24 11.72 -3.49
CA GLY A 131 8.64 13.02 -3.00
C GLY A 131 9.17 13.92 -4.11
N VAL A 132 9.13 15.25 -3.86
CA VAL A 132 9.65 16.26 -4.78
C VAL A 132 11.17 16.26 -4.73
N ASN A 133 11.81 15.66 -5.72
CA ASN A 133 13.27 15.58 -5.83
C ASN A 133 13.89 16.82 -6.51
N LEU A 134 15.22 16.92 -6.48
CA LEU A 134 15.93 18.06 -7.05
C LEU A 134 15.65 18.22 -8.56
N GLU A 135 15.57 17.14 -9.29
CA GLU A 135 15.30 17.16 -10.74
C GLU A 135 13.94 17.79 -11.05
N SER A 136 12.89 17.35 -10.35
CA SER A 136 11.53 17.90 -10.50
C SER A 136 11.47 19.38 -10.14
N GLN A 137 12.23 19.84 -9.12
CA GLN A 137 12.33 21.24 -8.75
C GLN A 137 13.02 22.05 -9.86
N LEU A 138 14.14 21.58 -10.38
CA LEU A 138 14.87 22.25 -11.49
C LEU A 138 14.03 22.31 -12.75
N LEU A 139 13.29 21.25 -13.07
CA LEU A 139 12.37 21.25 -14.22
C LEU A 139 11.24 22.27 -14.03
N ALA A 140 10.67 22.39 -12.84
CA ALA A 140 9.65 23.38 -12.53
C ALA A 140 10.17 24.81 -12.68
N ILE A 141 11.35 25.11 -12.15
CA ILE A 141 12.01 26.42 -12.29
C ILE A 141 12.28 26.74 -13.77
N ASN A 142 12.84 25.80 -14.52
CA ASN A 142 13.12 25.98 -15.95
C ASN A 142 11.85 26.24 -16.77
N ARG A 143 10.75 25.53 -16.48
CA ARG A 143 9.45 25.80 -17.12
C ARG A 143 8.90 27.17 -16.79
N PHE A 144 9.08 27.64 -15.56
CA PHE A 144 8.65 28.97 -15.13
C PHE A 144 9.42 30.07 -15.89
N ILE A 145 10.76 29.96 -15.93
CA ILE A 145 11.62 30.94 -16.63
C ILE A 145 11.28 31.00 -18.14
N LYS A 146 11.01 29.88 -18.77
CA LYS A 146 10.67 29.84 -20.23
C LYS A 146 9.30 30.39 -20.58
N LYS A 147 8.43 30.64 -19.61
CA LYS A 147 7.10 31.22 -19.80
C LYS A 147 7.07 32.73 -19.65
N GLN A 148 8.15 33.35 -19.21
CA GLN A 148 8.33 34.81 -19.15
C GLN A 148 9.04 35.31 -20.41
#